data_62c88f51d9da73d15c405fae0bf46db0
#
_entry.id   62c88f51d9da73d15c405fae0bf46db0
#
_cell.length_a   1.000
_cell.length_b   1.000
_cell.length_c   1.000
_cell.angle_alpha   90.00
_cell.angle_beta   90.00
_cell.angle_gamma   90.00
#
_symmetry.space_group_name_H-M   'P 1'
#
loop_
_entity.id
_entity.type
_entity.pdbx_description
1 polymer ?
#
loop_
_entity_poly.entity_id
_entity_poly.type
_entity_poly.pdbx_seq_one_letter_code
_entity_poly.pdbx_strand_id
1 'polypeptide(L)'
;MKKYLKAVVSGLCAAALALGCVGCGGGASQTAKPAQVTNITVWTYYNGDQLESFTKLVDKFNETVGAQKGIVVSTESQGSVNDLEKSVMDAADGKVGAAAMPNIFSAYADTAYALDQLGMVVDLAPYLTDDEKARFIDGYLSEGDFAGSGSVKIFPVAKSTEVMLFNDTDWQAFAAATGASYSDLSTIEGLVAAAEKYYNWTDAQTAAPDDGKALFGRDAMANYMLVGAQQLGDTIFEVKDGKMTVNFSHDVARKLWDNYYVPFVKGWFAATGRFRSDDIKTGNILGCVGSCSSATFFPKQVTTDDNVSHEISMKALPAPQFANGEAVAVQQGAGMVVTAGREEEFKASVEFLKWFIQPENNITFSVGSGYLPVTKEANDMERILSSGLELTGNMEEILTSAVDTVNGSRLYTPHAFASGNAARKVLEYGLSDLAAADRDTVAQRIAAGQSAADAEAAFLTDDHFEAWYKDICAQLAQYEG
;
A
#
# COMPACT_ATOMS: atom_id res chain seq x y z
N MET A 1 -0.05 38.28 33.68
CA MET A 1 0.95 38.20 34.76
C MET A 1 1.58 36.83 34.79
N LYS A 2 2.95 36.81 34.84
CA LYS A 2 3.91 35.69 35.07
C LYS A 2 3.93 34.61 33.98
N LYS A 3 4.77 34.77 32.99
CA LYS A 3 6.11 34.31 32.65
C LYS A 3 6.71 33.27 33.59
N TYR A 4 6.94 32.06 33.10
CA TYR A 4 8.11 31.25 33.46
C TYR A 4 8.69 30.55 32.25
N LEU A 5 9.76 31.08 31.81
CA LEU A 5 10.91 30.62 31.06
C LEU A 5 11.46 29.36 31.76
N LYS A 6 11.73 28.27 31.06
CA LYS A 6 12.74 27.32 31.46
C LYS A 6 13.67 27.05 30.29
N ALA A 7 14.88 27.47 30.56
CA ALA A 7 16.02 27.43 29.66
C ALA A 7 16.61 26.01 29.56
N VAL A 8 17.05 25.73 28.37
CA VAL A 8 18.16 24.91 27.89
C VAL A 8 19.26 24.72 28.95
N VAL A 9 19.65 23.45 29.14
CA VAL A 9 20.99 23.09 29.58
C VAL A 9 21.56 22.12 28.55
N SER A 10 22.29 22.73 27.60
CA SER A 10 23.36 22.06 26.86
C SER A 10 24.62 22.12 27.74
N GLY A 11 25.19 21.01 28.10
CA GLY A 11 26.41 20.94 28.90
C GLY A 11 27.29 19.81 28.41
N LEU A 12 28.17 20.17 27.48
CA LEU A 12 29.58 19.80 27.43
C LEU A 12 30.05 18.79 28.47
N CYS A 13 30.52 17.63 27.98
CA CYS A 13 31.58 16.85 28.60
C CYS A 13 32.62 16.54 27.53
N ALA A 14 33.50 17.53 27.30
CA ALA A 14 34.82 17.29 26.75
C ALA A 14 35.82 17.86 27.75
N ALA A 15 36.66 17.02 28.29
CA ALA A 15 38.05 17.25 28.56
C ALA A 15 38.59 16.46 29.76
N ALA A 16 39.75 15.89 29.51
CA ALA A 16 40.80 15.62 30.44
C ALA A 16 40.87 14.24 31.10
N LEU A 17 41.74 13.41 30.51
CA LEU A 17 42.71 12.63 31.29
C LEU A 17 43.89 12.30 30.39
N ALA A 18 44.84 13.23 30.35
CA ALA A 18 46.21 12.98 29.98
C ALA A 18 47.03 13.22 31.25
N LEU A 19 47.66 12.14 31.79
CA LEU A 19 48.93 12.21 32.50
C LEU A 19 49.35 10.81 33.02
N GLY A 20 50.35 10.28 32.38
CA GLY A 20 51.49 9.71 33.03
C GLY A 20 51.44 8.26 33.47
N CYS A 21 52.13 7.39 32.70
CA CYS A 21 53.13 6.49 33.30
C CYS A 21 54.05 6.00 32.19
N VAL A 22 55.30 6.42 32.28
CA VAL A 22 56.42 5.87 31.54
C VAL A 22 56.77 4.50 32.15
N GLY A 23 56.70 3.44 31.35
CA GLY A 23 57.13 2.11 31.72
C GLY A 23 57.58 1.38 30.46
N CYS A 24 58.87 1.19 30.30
CA CYS A 24 59.54 0.42 29.23
C CYS A 24 59.10 -1.04 29.22
N GLY A 25 58.74 -1.54 28.04
CA GLY A 25 58.57 -2.99 27.80
C GLY A 25 58.12 -3.20 26.37
N GLY A 26 59.04 -3.62 25.48
CA GLY A 26 58.76 -3.78 24.05
C GLY A 26 57.72 -4.88 23.77
N GLY A 27 56.78 -4.50 23.00
CA GLY A 27 55.79 -5.34 22.34
C GLY A 27 54.98 -4.40 21.44
N ALA A 28 55.17 -4.51 20.12
CA ALA A 28 54.38 -3.75 19.17
C ALA A 28 52.90 -4.17 19.26
N SER A 29 52.18 -3.53 20.18
CA SER A 29 50.71 -3.52 20.11
C SER A 29 50.34 -2.71 18.89
N GLN A 30 49.91 -3.37 17.83
CA GLN A 30 49.12 -2.72 16.79
C GLN A 30 47.92 -2.09 17.49
N THR A 31 47.94 -0.78 17.67
CA THR A 31 46.74 -0.01 18.00
C THR A 31 45.75 -0.28 16.90
N ALA A 32 44.75 -1.13 17.19
CA ALA A 32 43.61 -1.32 16.31
C ALA A 32 43.05 0.08 16.00
N LYS A 33 43.06 0.47 14.73
CA LYS A 33 42.36 1.66 14.24
C LYS A 33 40.94 1.59 14.80
N PRO A 34 40.38 2.65 15.41
CA PRO A 34 39.00 2.60 15.83
C PRO A 34 38.19 2.14 14.63
N ALA A 35 37.36 1.11 14.81
CA ALA A 35 36.51 0.60 13.76
C ALA A 35 35.69 1.81 13.23
N GLN A 36 35.85 2.12 11.95
CA GLN A 36 35.15 3.24 11.33
C GLN A 36 33.67 2.87 11.31
N VAL A 37 32.85 3.60 12.07
CA VAL A 37 31.40 3.41 12.11
C VAL A 37 30.81 3.94 10.81
N THR A 38 30.04 3.10 10.12
CA THR A 38 29.28 3.49 8.93
C THR A 38 27.85 3.85 9.33
N ASN A 39 27.48 5.10 9.12
CA ASN A 39 26.12 5.58 9.38
C ASN A 39 25.33 5.50 8.07
N ILE A 40 24.10 4.98 8.15
CA ILE A 40 23.15 4.96 7.06
C ILE A 40 21.80 5.53 7.52
N THR A 41 21.14 6.27 6.63
CA THR A 41 19.81 6.87 6.86
C THR A 41 18.79 6.20 5.97
N VAL A 42 17.63 5.88 6.55
CA VAL A 42 16.50 5.25 5.86
C VAL A 42 15.30 6.18 5.90
N TRP A 43 14.78 6.55 4.74
CA TRP A 43 13.52 7.28 4.64
C TRP A 43 12.36 6.35 4.30
N THR A 44 11.28 6.47 5.06
CA THR A 44 10.05 5.69 4.86
C THR A 44 8.83 6.60 4.82
N TYR A 45 7.68 6.05 4.44
CA TYR A 45 6.37 6.67 4.59
C TYR A 45 5.57 6.08 5.76
N TYR A 46 6.18 5.20 6.56
CA TYR A 46 5.49 4.52 7.65
C TYR A 46 5.02 5.51 8.72
N ASN A 47 3.82 5.25 9.26
CA ASN A 47 3.20 6.04 10.31
C ASN A 47 2.60 5.12 11.39
N GLY A 48 2.25 5.69 12.56
CA GLY A 48 1.59 4.94 13.64
C GLY A 48 2.33 3.65 13.97
N ASP A 49 1.60 2.56 14.06
CA ASP A 49 2.10 1.24 14.45
C ASP A 49 3.18 0.72 13.48
N GLN A 50 3.07 1.04 12.19
CA GLN A 50 4.07 0.67 11.17
C GLN A 50 5.42 1.32 11.46
N LEU A 51 5.43 2.63 11.77
CA LEU A 51 6.64 3.37 12.11
C LEU A 51 7.24 2.87 13.43
N GLU A 52 6.40 2.62 14.44
CA GLU A 52 6.83 2.08 15.72
C GLU A 52 7.49 0.71 15.56
N SER A 53 6.86 -0.19 14.80
CA SER A 53 7.38 -1.53 14.52
C SER A 53 8.71 -1.48 13.75
N PHE A 54 8.82 -0.61 12.73
CA PHE A 54 10.04 -0.41 11.97
C PHE A 54 11.17 0.14 12.84
N THR A 55 10.89 1.15 13.67
CA THR A 55 11.87 1.78 14.57
C THR A 55 12.41 0.78 15.59
N LYS A 56 11.56 -0.05 16.19
CA LYS A 56 11.99 -1.13 17.11
C LYS A 56 12.97 -2.10 16.44
N LEU A 57 12.75 -2.43 15.17
CA LEU A 57 13.66 -3.29 14.42
C LEU A 57 14.99 -2.58 14.08
N VAL A 58 14.96 -1.29 13.76
CA VAL A 58 16.17 -0.49 13.58
C VAL A 58 16.99 -0.45 14.87
N ASP A 59 16.36 -0.22 16.01
CA ASP A 59 17.02 -0.22 17.32
C ASP A 59 17.63 -1.60 17.62
N LYS A 60 16.89 -2.68 17.40
CA LYS A 60 17.37 -4.06 17.55
C LYS A 60 18.57 -4.36 16.65
N PHE A 61 18.56 -3.89 15.40
CA PHE A 61 19.71 -4.02 14.50
C PHE A 61 20.94 -3.29 15.07
N ASN A 62 20.76 -2.03 15.47
CA ASN A 62 21.82 -1.19 16.01
C ASN A 62 22.44 -1.80 17.29
N GLU A 63 21.63 -2.39 18.16
CA GLU A 63 22.09 -3.03 19.41
C GLU A 63 22.78 -4.39 19.18
N THR A 64 22.52 -5.04 18.06
CA THR A 64 23.01 -6.41 17.79
C THR A 64 24.00 -6.45 16.63
N VAL A 65 23.55 -6.74 15.42
CA VAL A 65 24.40 -6.90 14.24
C VAL A 65 25.10 -5.60 13.86
N GLY A 66 24.39 -4.46 14.00
CA GLY A 66 24.97 -3.14 13.74
C GLY A 66 26.16 -2.84 14.64
N ALA A 67 26.01 -3.07 15.95
CA ALA A 67 27.11 -2.91 16.91
C ALA A 67 28.32 -3.80 16.60
N GLN A 68 28.07 -5.07 16.17
CA GLN A 68 29.13 -6.02 15.83
C GLN A 68 29.89 -5.63 14.55
N LYS A 69 29.17 -5.04 13.57
CA LYS A 69 29.72 -4.70 12.25
C LYS A 69 30.14 -3.24 12.11
N GLY A 70 29.95 -2.42 13.14
CA GLY A 70 30.22 -0.98 13.10
C GLY A 70 29.26 -0.24 12.16
N ILE A 71 28.00 -0.65 12.12
CA ILE A 71 26.93 -0.02 11.30
C ILE A 71 25.91 0.62 12.26
N VAL A 72 25.53 1.86 11.98
CA VAL A 72 24.45 2.55 12.69
C VAL A 72 23.40 2.99 11.68
N VAL A 73 22.17 2.57 11.88
CA VAL A 73 21.00 2.92 11.05
C VAL A 73 20.16 3.96 11.76
N SER A 74 19.82 5.03 11.08
CA SER A 74 18.80 6.01 11.49
C SER A 74 17.61 5.96 10.53
N THR A 75 16.40 6.21 11.03
CA THR A 75 15.20 6.24 10.20
C THR A 75 14.42 7.53 10.36
N GLU A 76 13.83 8.00 9.27
CA GLU A 76 12.96 9.17 9.22
C GLU A 76 11.69 8.85 8.41
N SER A 77 10.52 9.15 8.99
CA SER A 77 9.27 9.10 8.24
C SER A 77 9.05 10.41 7.48
N GLN A 78 8.72 10.32 6.20
CA GLN A 78 8.36 11.46 5.37
C GLN A 78 6.83 11.72 5.34
N GLY A 79 6.07 10.96 6.13
CA GLY A 79 4.63 11.15 6.34
C GLY A 79 3.73 10.36 5.40
N SER A 80 3.84 10.52 4.10
CA SER A 80 3.05 9.78 3.13
C SER A 80 3.90 9.31 1.93
N VAL A 81 3.35 8.43 1.11
CA VAL A 81 4.01 8.01 -0.15
C VAL A 81 4.32 9.21 -1.03
N ASN A 82 3.36 10.13 -1.21
CA ASN A 82 3.53 11.31 -2.05
C ASN A 82 4.58 12.29 -1.46
N ASP A 83 4.62 12.45 -0.14
CA ASP A 83 5.59 13.31 0.53
C ASP A 83 7.00 12.71 0.44
N LEU A 84 7.13 11.39 0.60
CA LEU A 84 8.40 10.69 0.42
C LEU A 84 8.91 10.81 -1.02
N GLU A 85 8.06 10.53 -2.02
CA GLU A 85 8.40 10.69 -3.44
C GLU A 85 8.90 12.11 -3.72
N LYS A 86 8.14 13.12 -3.26
CA LYS A 86 8.52 14.53 -3.42
C LYS A 86 9.87 14.82 -2.75
N SER A 87 10.09 14.36 -1.51
CA SER A 87 11.34 14.62 -0.76
C SER A 87 12.54 13.98 -1.45
N VAL A 88 12.39 12.76 -1.96
CA VAL A 88 13.44 12.05 -2.69
C VAL A 88 13.76 12.73 -4.02
N MET A 89 12.73 13.13 -4.79
CA MET A 89 12.93 13.85 -6.05
C MET A 89 13.52 15.24 -5.83
N ASP A 90 13.09 15.97 -4.80
CA ASP A 90 13.67 17.28 -4.45
C ASP A 90 15.16 17.15 -4.05
N ALA A 91 15.52 16.07 -3.34
CA ALA A 91 16.91 15.77 -3.00
C ALA A 91 17.74 15.39 -4.24
N ALA A 92 17.18 14.57 -5.15
CA ALA A 92 17.84 14.19 -6.40
C ALA A 92 18.10 15.39 -7.32
N ASP A 93 17.15 16.31 -7.41
CA ASP A 93 17.26 17.54 -8.18
C ASP A 93 18.19 18.59 -7.52
N GLY A 94 18.63 18.36 -6.29
CA GLY A 94 19.44 19.35 -5.54
C GLY A 94 18.70 20.64 -5.27
N LYS A 95 17.39 20.62 -5.06
CA LYS A 95 16.57 21.83 -4.83
C LYS A 95 17.03 22.57 -3.58
N VAL A 96 16.95 23.88 -3.62
CA VAL A 96 17.31 24.74 -2.46
C VAL A 96 16.42 24.41 -1.27
N GLY A 97 17.04 24.03 -0.15
CA GLY A 97 16.34 23.62 1.06
C GLY A 97 15.96 22.15 1.14
N ALA A 98 16.20 21.36 0.09
CA ALA A 98 16.02 19.90 0.16
C ALA A 98 17.06 19.29 1.12
N ALA A 99 16.66 18.23 1.79
CA ALA A 99 17.58 17.40 2.60
C ALA A 99 18.56 16.64 1.70
N ALA A 100 19.65 16.15 2.27
CA ALA A 100 20.55 15.26 1.55
C ALA A 100 19.86 13.93 1.24
N MET A 101 20.18 13.33 0.09
CA MET A 101 19.66 12.02 -0.31
C MET A 101 19.99 10.97 0.78
N PRO A 102 19.00 10.18 1.25
CA PRO A 102 19.25 9.11 2.21
C PRO A 102 20.00 7.95 1.56
N ASN A 103 20.58 7.06 2.35
CA ASN A 103 21.24 5.85 1.84
C ASN A 103 20.23 4.81 1.37
N ILE A 104 19.06 4.76 2.01
CA ILE A 104 17.94 3.88 1.67
C ILE A 104 16.65 4.70 1.71
N PHE A 105 15.75 4.44 0.79
CA PHE A 105 14.39 4.98 0.85
C PHE A 105 13.36 3.99 0.31
N SER A 106 12.14 4.06 0.83
CA SER A 106 11.02 3.29 0.30
C SER A 106 10.55 3.88 -1.03
N ALA A 107 10.36 3.05 -2.05
CA ALA A 107 9.84 3.53 -3.34
C ALA A 107 9.01 2.46 -4.05
N TYR A 108 8.03 2.93 -4.81
CA TYR A 108 7.40 2.16 -5.87
C TYR A 108 8.25 2.19 -7.14
N ALA A 109 7.92 1.29 -8.07
CA ALA A 109 8.72 1.05 -9.26
C ALA A 109 8.94 2.30 -10.12
N ASP A 110 7.94 3.17 -10.28
CA ASP A 110 8.05 4.38 -11.11
C ASP A 110 9.05 5.39 -10.54
N THR A 111 9.02 5.62 -9.22
CA THR A 111 9.99 6.52 -8.55
C THR A 111 11.41 5.95 -8.59
N ALA A 112 11.54 4.65 -8.34
CA ALA A 112 12.83 3.97 -8.42
C ALA A 112 13.39 3.99 -9.85
N TYR A 113 12.55 3.77 -10.86
CA TYR A 113 12.92 3.86 -12.27
C TYR A 113 13.40 5.27 -12.64
N ALA A 114 12.68 6.32 -12.24
CA ALA A 114 13.08 7.69 -12.53
C ALA A 114 14.49 8.02 -11.97
N LEU A 115 14.78 7.58 -10.74
CA LEU A 115 16.10 7.77 -10.13
C LEU A 115 17.18 6.87 -10.74
N ASP A 116 16.80 5.68 -11.20
CA ASP A 116 17.70 4.79 -11.93
C ASP A 116 18.18 5.42 -13.26
N GLN A 117 17.28 6.09 -13.98
CA GLN A 117 17.63 6.82 -15.20
C GLN A 117 18.63 7.98 -14.93
N LEU A 118 18.68 8.49 -13.71
CA LEU A 118 19.68 9.47 -13.25
C LEU A 118 20.99 8.84 -12.75
N GLY A 119 21.08 7.49 -12.75
CA GLY A 119 22.24 6.76 -12.24
C GLY A 119 22.38 6.82 -10.70
N MET A 120 21.30 7.08 -9.99
CA MET A 120 21.29 7.28 -8.53
C MET A 120 20.92 6.02 -7.74
N VAL A 121 20.64 4.90 -8.40
CA VAL A 121 20.20 3.64 -7.79
C VAL A 121 21.28 2.56 -7.93
N VAL A 122 21.52 1.83 -6.84
CA VAL A 122 22.45 0.69 -6.84
C VAL A 122 21.72 -0.58 -7.29
N ASP A 123 22.30 -1.31 -8.24
CA ASP A 123 21.86 -2.68 -8.52
C ASP A 123 22.38 -3.62 -7.42
N LEU A 124 21.45 -4.24 -6.69
CA LEU A 124 21.74 -5.12 -5.58
C LEU A 124 21.96 -6.58 -6.00
N ALA A 125 21.70 -6.94 -7.27
CA ALA A 125 21.84 -8.32 -7.74
C ALA A 125 23.24 -8.92 -7.50
N PRO A 126 24.37 -8.17 -7.64
CA PRO A 126 25.70 -8.68 -7.33
C PRO A 126 25.97 -8.97 -5.85
N TYR A 127 25.17 -8.43 -4.96
CA TYR A 127 25.28 -8.59 -3.49
C TYR A 127 24.41 -9.72 -2.95
N LEU A 128 23.62 -10.38 -3.81
CA LEU A 128 22.72 -11.48 -3.48
C LEU A 128 23.20 -12.76 -4.15
N THR A 129 23.33 -13.83 -3.38
CA THR A 129 23.52 -15.17 -3.94
C THR A 129 22.26 -15.68 -4.61
N ASP A 130 22.35 -16.69 -5.47
CA ASP A 130 21.19 -17.29 -6.10
C ASP A 130 20.27 -17.94 -5.06
N ASP A 131 20.82 -18.54 -4.01
CA ASP A 131 20.04 -19.09 -2.90
C ASP A 131 19.28 -18.01 -2.13
N GLU A 132 19.87 -16.83 -1.90
CA GLU A 132 19.18 -15.70 -1.29
C GLU A 132 18.05 -15.18 -2.18
N LYS A 133 18.27 -15.07 -3.50
CA LYS A 133 17.23 -14.68 -4.46
C LYS A 133 16.06 -15.68 -4.50
N ALA A 134 16.37 -16.98 -4.48
CA ALA A 134 15.36 -18.04 -4.52
C ALA A 134 14.45 -18.09 -3.28
N ARG A 135 14.85 -17.46 -2.17
CA ARG A 135 14.04 -17.38 -0.94
C ARG A 135 12.85 -16.43 -1.06
N PHE A 136 12.93 -15.43 -1.94
CA PHE A 136 11.83 -14.47 -2.10
C PHE A 136 10.61 -15.13 -2.75
N ILE A 137 9.44 -14.57 -2.45
CA ILE A 137 8.19 -14.91 -3.18
C ILE A 137 8.37 -14.53 -4.65
N ASP A 138 7.90 -15.39 -5.52
CA ASP A 138 8.02 -15.19 -6.96
C ASP A 138 7.37 -13.85 -7.38
N GLY A 139 8.06 -13.09 -8.22
CA GLY A 139 7.62 -11.77 -8.66
C GLY A 139 8.12 -10.60 -7.80
N TYR A 140 8.45 -10.78 -6.53
CA TYR A 140 8.83 -9.65 -5.67
C TYR A 140 10.15 -8.97 -6.09
N LEU A 141 11.14 -9.74 -6.52
CA LEU A 141 12.41 -9.18 -7.01
C LEU A 141 12.29 -8.56 -8.41
N SER A 142 11.37 -9.05 -9.25
CA SER A 142 11.21 -8.58 -10.63
C SER A 142 10.66 -7.15 -10.71
N GLU A 143 10.07 -6.61 -9.65
CA GLU A 143 9.62 -5.21 -9.61
C GLU A 143 10.77 -4.22 -9.83
N GLY A 144 11.99 -4.56 -9.38
CA GLY A 144 13.20 -3.75 -9.57
C GLY A 144 14.01 -4.10 -10.82
N ASP A 145 13.56 -5.02 -11.65
CA ASP A 145 14.22 -5.40 -12.89
C ASP A 145 13.62 -4.68 -14.09
N PHE A 146 13.94 -3.41 -14.23
CA PHE A 146 13.35 -2.53 -15.24
C PHE A 146 13.70 -2.91 -16.70
N ALA A 147 14.80 -3.65 -16.90
CA ALA A 147 15.28 -4.03 -18.21
C ALA A 147 15.18 -5.54 -18.51
N GLY A 148 14.60 -6.35 -17.61
CA GLY A 148 14.57 -7.80 -17.75
C GLY A 148 15.96 -8.47 -17.75
N SER A 149 16.93 -7.83 -17.07
CA SER A 149 18.34 -8.25 -17.04
C SER A 149 18.70 -9.08 -15.78
N GLY A 150 17.74 -9.28 -14.86
CA GLY A 150 17.95 -9.89 -13.55
C GLY A 150 18.53 -8.92 -12.52
N SER A 151 18.44 -7.60 -12.76
CA SER A 151 18.84 -6.56 -11.81
C SER A 151 17.86 -6.51 -10.61
N VAL A 152 18.37 -6.07 -9.45
CA VAL A 152 17.58 -5.87 -8.23
C VAL A 152 17.77 -4.44 -7.76
N LYS A 153 16.98 -3.53 -8.31
CA LYS A 153 17.04 -2.09 -7.98
C LYS A 153 16.05 -1.68 -6.90
N ILE A 154 15.10 -2.55 -6.61
CA ILE A 154 14.17 -2.44 -5.49
C ILE A 154 14.30 -3.72 -4.67
N PHE A 155 14.67 -3.59 -3.40
CA PHE A 155 14.79 -4.73 -2.48
C PHE A 155 13.48 -4.87 -1.69
N PRO A 156 12.74 -5.96 -1.82
CA PRO A 156 11.50 -6.15 -1.07
C PRO A 156 11.83 -6.41 0.40
N VAL A 157 11.19 -5.67 1.32
CA VAL A 157 11.31 -5.87 2.77
C VAL A 157 9.96 -6.11 3.43
N ALA A 158 8.89 -5.59 2.83
CA ALA A 158 7.52 -5.71 3.28
C ALA A 158 6.61 -5.49 2.08
N LYS A 159 5.71 -6.42 1.83
CA LYS A 159 4.77 -6.35 0.73
C LYS A 159 3.35 -6.38 1.25
N SER A 160 2.41 -6.03 0.42
CA SER A 160 0.98 -6.12 0.72
C SER A 160 0.22 -6.56 -0.52
N THR A 161 -1.01 -6.94 -0.30
CA THR A 161 -2.02 -7.15 -1.34
C THR A 161 -3.32 -6.53 -0.89
N GLU A 162 -4.32 -6.46 -1.76
CA GLU A 162 -5.65 -6.02 -1.37
C GLU A 162 -6.40 -7.14 -0.65
N VAL A 163 -7.10 -6.75 0.40
CA VAL A 163 -8.07 -7.58 1.13
C VAL A 163 -9.39 -6.83 1.23
N MET A 164 -10.47 -7.54 1.42
CA MET A 164 -11.78 -6.96 1.68
C MET A 164 -12.05 -6.98 3.19
N LEU A 165 -12.38 -5.82 3.75
CA LEU A 165 -12.64 -5.62 5.17
C LEU A 165 -14.10 -5.22 5.37
N PHE A 166 -14.78 -5.87 6.29
CA PHE A 166 -16.19 -5.64 6.59
C PHE A 166 -16.42 -5.36 8.08
N ASN A 167 -17.37 -4.48 8.36
CA ASN A 167 -18.05 -4.37 9.65
C ASN A 167 -18.95 -5.60 9.81
N ASP A 168 -18.44 -6.61 10.49
CA ASP A 168 -19.13 -7.88 10.68
C ASP A 168 -20.39 -7.71 11.55
N THR A 169 -20.35 -6.81 12.53
CA THR A 169 -21.49 -6.57 13.43
C THR A 169 -22.74 -6.17 12.66
N ASP A 170 -22.63 -5.19 11.77
CA ASP A 170 -23.79 -4.71 10.99
C ASP A 170 -24.12 -5.63 9.82
N TRP A 171 -23.09 -6.30 9.25
CA TRP A 171 -23.29 -7.35 8.24
C TRP A 171 -24.17 -8.49 8.74
N GLN A 172 -24.01 -8.93 9.98
CA GLN A 172 -24.81 -10.03 10.53
C GLN A 172 -26.31 -9.71 10.59
N ALA A 173 -26.68 -8.44 10.84
CA ALA A 173 -28.08 -8.02 10.80
C ALA A 173 -28.67 -8.11 9.38
N PHE A 174 -27.93 -7.66 8.36
CA PHE A 174 -28.30 -7.78 6.97
C PHE A 174 -28.37 -9.24 6.51
N ALA A 175 -27.38 -10.04 6.83
CA ALA A 175 -27.31 -11.46 6.49
C ALA A 175 -28.49 -12.23 7.07
N ALA A 176 -28.82 -12.01 8.34
CA ALA A 176 -29.96 -12.66 9.00
C ALA A 176 -31.30 -12.29 8.37
N ALA A 177 -31.47 -11.05 7.93
CA ALA A 177 -32.71 -10.57 7.34
C ALA A 177 -32.90 -11.02 5.88
N THR A 178 -31.82 -11.23 5.13
CA THR A 178 -31.89 -11.38 3.68
C THR A 178 -31.35 -12.72 3.16
N GLY A 179 -30.66 -13.50 4.02
CA GLY A 179 -29.96 -14.72 3.62
C GLY A 179 -28.67 -14.46 2.83
N ALA A 180 -28.12 -13.23 2.86
CA ALA A 180 -26.83 -12.93 2.28
C ALA A 180 -25.71 -13.65 3.03
N SER A 181 -24.64 -14.02 2.33
CA SER A 181 -23.49 -14.70 2.92
C SER A 181 -22.17 -14.09 2.41
N TYR A 182 -21.08 -14.26 3.14
CA TYR A 182 -19.76 -13.82 2.69
C TYR A 182 -19.28 -14.50 1.40
N SER A 183 -19.79 -15.69 1.08
CA SER A 183 -19.49 -16.34 -0.20
C SER A 183 -20.05 -15.60 -1.41
N ASP A 184 -21.12 -14.82 -1.24
CA ASP A 184 -21.68 -13.97 -2.31
C ASP A 184 -20.71 -12.87 -2.72
N LEU A 185 -19.80 -12.46 -1.81
CA LEU A 185 -18.82 -11.40 -2.01
C LEU A 185 -17.53 -11.86 -2.69
N SER A 186 -17.40 -13.14 -3.01
CA SER A 186 -16.15 -13.69 -3.59
C SER A 186 -15.90 -13.23 -5.03
N THR A 187 -16.94 -12.78 -5.72
CA THR A 187 -16.84 -12.21 -7.07
C THR A 187 -17.29 -10.75 -7.07
N ILE A 188 -16.76 -9.97 -8.02
CA ILE A 188 -17.12 -8.56 -8.17
C ILE A 188 -18.62 -8.44 -8.53
N GLU A 189 -19.13 -9.31 -9.41
CA GLU A 189 -20.54 -9.35 -9.77
C GLU A 189 -21.44 -9.75 -8.58
N GLY A 190 -20.97 -10.68 -7.76
CA GLY A 190 -21.67 -11.07 -6.54
C GLY A 190 -21.68 -9.96 -5.49
N LEU A 191 -20.59 -9.21 -5.35
CA LEU A 191 -20.51 -8.03 -4.50
C LEU A 191 -21.52 -6.94 -4.97
N VAL A 192 -21.61 -6.69 -6.28
CA VAL A 192 -22.59 -5.74 -6.85
C VAL A 192 -24.01 -6.18 -6.53
N ALA A 193 -24.35 -7.46 -6.71
CA ALA A 193 -25.67 -7.99 -6.39
C ALA A 193 -25.99 -7.91 -4.88
N ALA A 194 -25.00 -8.16 -4.02
CA ALA A 194 -25.15 -8.00 -2.57
C ALA A 194 -25.35 -6.52 -2.18
N ALA A 195 -24.68 -5.60 -2.87
CA ALA A 195 -24.81 -4.16 -2.64
C ALA A 195 -26.19 -3.62 -3.03
N GLU A 196 -26.73 -4.05 -4.17
CA GLU A 196 -28.13 -3.76 -4.54
C GLU A 196 -29.11 -4.28 -3.49
N LYS A 197 -28.91 -5.51 -3.03
CA LYS A 197 -29.76 -6.14 -2.00
C LYS A 197 -29.70 -5.39 -0.67
N TYR A 198 -28.51 -4.91 -0.28
CA TYR A 198 -28.30 -4.12 0.93
C TYR A 198 -28.97 -2.76 0.83
N TYR A 199 -28.80 -2.07 -0.29
CA TYR A 199 -29.48 -0.79 -0.57
C TYR A 199 -30.99 -0.93 -0.44
N ASN A 200 -31.60 -1.89 -1.12
CA ASN A 200 -33.03 -2.13 -1.06
C ASN A 200 -33.52 -2.54 0.35
N TRP A 201 -32.71 -3.30 1.09
CA TRP A 201 -33.04 -3.69 2.46
C TRP A 201 -33.02 -2.50 3.42
N THR A 202 -32.06 -1.60 3.28
CA THR A 202 -31.98 -0.39 4.13
C THR A 202 -33.02 0.64 3.74
N ASP A 203 -33.31 0.84 2.46
CA ASP A 203 -34.36 1.71 1.95
C ASP A 203 -35.72 1.32 2.50
N ALA A 204 -36.01 0.03 2.55
CA ALA A 204 -37.30 -0.47 3.08
C ALA A 204 -37.45 -0.24 4.61
N GLN A 205 -36.43 0.22 5.33
CA GLN A 205 -36.51 0.52 6.76
C GLN A 205 -36.88 1.98 7.06
N THR A 206 -36.90 2.82 6.05
CA THR A 206 -37.26 4.23 6.17
C THR A 206 -38.58 4.54 5.47
N ALA A 207 -39.13 5.71 5.71
CA ALA A 207 -40.36 6.18 5.01
C ALA A 207 -40.06 6.97 3.74
N ALA A 208 -38.81 7.45 3.60
CA ALA A 208 -38.38 8.16 2.40
C ALA A 208 -37.97 7.11 1.35
N PRO A 209 -38.41 7.25 0.10
CA PRO A 209 -38.02 6.35 -0.96
C PRO A 209 -36.62 6.71 -1.47
N ASP A 210 -35.89 5.72 -1.98
CA ASP A 210 -34.63 5.88 -2.65
C ASP A 210 -33.50 6.44 -1.75
N ASP A 211 -33.58 6.18 -0.41
CA ASP A 211 -32.58 6.60 0.61
C ASP A 211 -31.78 5.45 1.19
N GLY A 212 -31.72 4.34 0.49
CA GLY A 212 -30.93 3.17 0.87
C GLY A 212 -29.44 3.48 1.05
N LYS A 213 -28.78 2.70 1.92
CA LYS A 213 -27.35 2.86 2.23
C LYS A 213 -26.46 2.08 1.29
N ALA A 214 -25.27 2.61 1.04
CA ALA A 214 -24.24 1.89 0.30
C ALA A 214 -23.65 0.75 1.13
N LEU A 215 -23.40 -0.39 0.47
CA LEU A 215 -22.72 -1.53 1.09
C LEU A 215 -21.20 -1.35 1.12
N PHE A 216 -20.65 -0.80 0.06
CA PHE A 216 -19.24 -0.99 -0.26
C PHE A 216 -18.59 0.26 -0.85
N GLY A 217 -17.27 0.38 -0.62
CA GLY A 217 -16.39 1.34 -1.28
C GLY A 217 -15.01 0.73 -1.50
N ARG A 218 -14.16 1.38 -2.29
CA ARG A 218 -12.78 0.94 -2.42
C ARG A 218 -11.82 2.11 -2.51
N ASP A 219 -10.63 1.89 -2.00
CA ASP A 219 -9.45 2.70 -2.25
C ASP A 219 -8.71 2.19 -3.49
N ALA A 220 -7.72 2.92 -3.97
CA ALA A 220 -6.82 2.51 -5.06
C ALA A 220 -7.55 2.05 -6.34
N MET A 221 -8.31 2.95 -6.94
CA MET A 221 -9.06 2.68 -8.19
C MET A 221 -8.18 2.24 -9.35
N ALA A 222 -6.93 2.73 -9.42
CA ALA A 222 -5.97 2.25 -10.42
C ALA A 222 -5.70 0.73 -10.29
N ASN A 223 -5.71 0.17 -9.08
CA ASN A 223 -5.60 -1.28 -8.89
C ASN A 223 -6.84 -2.01 -9.43
N TYR A 224 -8.04 -1.48 -9.16
CA TYR A 224 -9.27 -2.05 -9.73
C TYR A 224 -9.20 -2.14 -11.26
N MET A 225 -8.75 -1.07 -11.90
CA MET A 225 -8.61 -1.01 -13.35
C MET A 225 -7.54 -1.99 -13.85
N LEU A 226 -6.34 -1.92 -13.29
CA LEU A 226 -5.18 -2.70 -13.76
C LEU A 226 -5.31 -4.20 -13.45
N VAL A 227 -5.67 -4.54 -12.21
CA VAL A 227 -5.82 -5.95 -11.80
C VAL A 227 -7.10 -6.55 -12.39
N GLY A 228 -8.20 -5.78 -12.42
CA GLY A 228 -9.44 -6.22 -13.08
C GLY A 228 -9.23 -6.52 -14.56
N ALA A 229 -8.49 -5.69 -15.29
CA ALA A 229 -8.11 -5.97 -16.67
C ALA A 229 -7.31 -7.27 -16.79
N GLN A 230 -6.31 -7.48 -15.93
CA GLN A 230 -5.53 -8.73 -15.88
C GLN A 230 -6.39 -9.97 -15.62
N GLN A 231 -7.35 -9.87 -14.70
CA GLN A 231 -8.32 -10.95 -14.42
C GLN A 231 -9.19 -11.26 -15.64
N LEU A 232 -9.49 -10.26 -16.46
CA LEU A 232 -10.27 -10.36 -17.69
C LEU A 232 -9.43 -10.68 -18.94
N GLY A 233 -8.12 -10.92 -18.76
CA GLY A 233 -7.22 -11.31 -19.86
C GLY A 233 -6.65 -10.16 -20.66
N ASP A 234 -6.67 -8.93 -20.11
CA ASP A 234 -6.15 -7.72 -20.77
C ASP A 234 -5.01 -7.08 -19.95
N THR A 235 -4.18 -6.28 -20.59
CA THR A 235 -3.04 -5.56 -19.98
C THR A 235 -3.08 -4.10 -20.43
N ILE A 236 -3.63 -3.21 -19.58
CA ILE A 236 -3.83 -1.80 -19.97
C ILE A 236 -2.52 -1.11 -20.33
N PHE A 237 -1.45 -1.35 -19.60
CA PHE A 237 -0.11 -0.79 -19.86
C PHE A 237 0.82 -1.89 -20.38
N GLU A 238 1.01 -1.97 -21.68
CA GLU A 238 2.05 -2.80 -22.27
C GLU A 238 3.37 -2.01 -22.30
N VAL A 239 4.34 -2.46 -21.49
CA VAL A 239 5.64 -1.78 -21.39
C VAL A 239 6.72 -2.66 -21.98
N LYS A 240 7.43 -2.12 -23.00
CA LYS A 240 8.56 -2.76 -23.63
C LYS A 240 9.71 -1.78 -23.77
N ASP A 241 10.89 -2.15 -23.32
CA ASP A 241 12.10 -1.32 -23.37
C ASP A 241 11.88 0.09 -22.75
N GLY A 242 11.11 0.18 -21.66
CA GLY A 242 10.76 1.42 -20.97
C GLY A 242 9.72 2.29 -21.67
N LYS A 243 9.18 1.82 -22.79
CA LYS A 243 8.12 2.49 -23.55
C LYS A 243 6.77 1.83 -23.29
N MET A 244 5.79 2.64 -22.98
CA MET A 244 4.43 2.18 -22.73
C MET A 244 3.56 2.36 -23.97
N THR A 245 2.72 1.37 -24.23
CA THR A 245 1.61 1.43 -25.19
C THR A 245 0.32 1.12 -24.45
N VAL A 246 -0.73 1.89 -24.71
CA VAL A 246 -2.06 1.67 -24.14
C VAL A 246 -2.75 0.52 -24.89
N ASN A 247 -3.09 -0.53 -24.16
CA ASN A 247 -3.91 -1.64 -24.64
C ASN A 247 -5.10 -1.83 -23.70
N PHE A 248 -6.10 -1.00 -23.85
CA PHE A 248 -7.31 -1.01 -23.03
C PHE A 248 -8.51 -1.35 -23.91
N SER A 249 -8.89 -2.63 -23.96
CA SER A 249 -9.98 -3.07 -24.82
C SER A 249 -11.34 -2.55 -24.36
N HIS A 250 -12.22 -2.29 -25.31
CA HIS A 250 -13.56 -1.78 -25.09
C HIS A 250 -14.40 -2.72 -24.21
N ASP A 251 -14.33 -4.03 -24.44
CA ASP A 251 -15.13 -5.01 -23.69
C ASP A 251 -14.70 -5.10 -22.22
N VAL A 252 -13.38 -5.04 -21.95
CA VAL A 252 -12.84 -4.99 -20.59
C VAL A 252 -13.22 -3.67 -19.91
N ALA A 253 -13.09 -2.55 -20.61
CA ALA A 253 -13.50 -1.24 -20.11
C ALA A 253 -14.98 -1.22 -19.72
N ARG A 254 -15.86 -1.80 -20.58
CA ARG A 254 -17.28 -1.93 -20.29
C ARG A 254 -17.54 -2.78 -19.06
N LYS A 255 -16.85 -3.91 -18.92
CA LYS A 255 -16.99 -4.78 -17.74
C LYS A 255 -16.58 -4.08 -16.44
N LEU A 256 -15.49 -3.32 -16.47
CA LEU A 256 -15.03 -2.52 -15.32
C LEU A 256 -16.04 -1.41 -15.00
N TRP A 257 -16.55 -0.71 -16.01
CA TRP A 257 -17.58 0.31 -15.87
C TRP A 257 -18.85 -0.24 -15.22
N ASP A 258 -19.42 -1.31 -15.76
CA ASP A 258 -20.66 -1.89 -15.29
C ASP A 258 -20.58 -2.37 -13.82
N ASN A 259 -19.41 -2.73 -13.34
CA ASN A 259 -19.20 -3.27 -12.01
C ASN A 259 -18.64 -2.27 -10.98
N TYR A 260 -18.39 -1.02 -11.38
CA TYR A 260 -18.01 0.04 -10.44
C TYR A 260 -18.85 1.31 -10.64
N TYR A 261 -18.86 1.87 -11.85
CA TYR A 261 -19.56 3.11 -12.14
C TYR A 261 -21.07 2.96 -11.91
N VAL A 262 -21.68 1.94 -12.50
CA VAL A 262 -23.11 1.70 -12.39
C VAL A 262 -23.57 1.55 -10.94
N PRO A 263 -23.00 0.65 -10.11
CA PRO A 263 -23.39 0.54 -8.71
C PRO A 263 -23.09 1.81 -7.90
N PHE A 264 -22.07 2.59 -8.26
CA PHE A 264 -21.76 3.85 -7.60
C PHE A 264 -22.81 4.91 -7.87
N VAL A 265 -23.20 5.12 -9.13
CA VAL A 265 -24.25 6.06 -9.53
C VAL A 265 -25.60 5.71 -8.90
N LYS A 266 -25.89 4.41 -8.77
CA LYS A 266 -27.08 3.92 -8.08
C LYS A 266 -27.05 4.05 -6.56
N GLY A 267 -25.91 4.45 -5.97
CA GLY A 267 -25.75 4.60 -4.54
C GLY A 267 -25.54 3.28 -3.79
N TRP A 268 -25.29 2.19 -4.50
CA TRP A 268 -24.96 0.90 -3.89
C TRP A 268 -23.52 0.87 -3.38
N PHE A 269 -22.63 1.66 -4.02
CA PHE A 269 -21.26 1.95 -3.60
C PHE A 269 -21.13 3.42 -3.22
N ALA A 270 -20.18 3.72 -2.31
CA ALA A 270 -19.89 5.09 -1.91
C ALA A 270 -18.40 5.29 -1.57
N ALA A 271 -17.95 6.53 -1.69
CA ALA A 271 -16.63 6.99 -1.35
C ALA A 271 -16.70 8.49 -0.97
N THR A 272 -17.02 8.81 0.29
CA THR A 272 -17.26 10.16 0.77
C THR A 272 -16.12 10.71 1.62
N GLY A 273 -15.50 9.88 2.45
CA GLY A 273 -14.34 10.24 3.26
C GLY A 273 -13.03 10.22 2.47
N ARG A 274 -11.95 10.66 3.11
CA ARG A 274 -10.61 10.58 2.53
C ARG A 274 -10.18 9.13 2.30
N PHE A 275 -10.50 8.26 3.26
CA PHE A 275 -10.24 6.82 3.20
C PHE A 275 -11.54 6.05 3.44
N ARG A 276 -11.63 4.85 2.93
CA ARG A 276 -12.83 3.99 3.13
C ARG A 276 -13.04 3.62 4.59
N SER A 277 -11.98 3.55 5.39
CA SER A 277 -12.08 3.41 6.84
C SER A 277 -12.84 4.57 7.52
N ASP A 278 -12.78 5.79 6.95
CA ASP A 278 -13.57 6.92 7.44
C ASP A 278 -15.06 6.70 7.15
N ASP A 279 -15.41 6.16 5.98
CA ASP A 279 -16.78 5.87 5.60
C ASP A 279 -17.38 4.72 6.43
N ILE A 280 -16.57 3.71 6.79
CA ILE A 280 -17.00 2.65 7.71
C ILE A 280 -17.25 3.25 9.11
N LYS A 281 -16.36 4.14 9.59
CA LYS A 281 -16.48 4.79 10.88
C LYS A 281 -17.76 5.63 11.04
N THR A 282 -18.25 6.19 9.95
CA THR A 282 -19.49 6.98 9.92
C THR A 282 -20.74 6.14 9.57
N GLY A 283 -20.56 4.86 9.23
CA GLY A 283 -21.66 3.97 8.83
C GLY A 283 -22.20 4.24 7.43
N ASN A 284 -21.43 4.93 6.59
CA ASN A 284 -21.77 5.21 5.20
C ASN A 284 -21.61 3.97 4.30
N ILE A 285 -20.72 3.06 4.67
CA ILE A 285 -20.53 1.75 4.04
C ILE A 285 -20.29 0.69 5.11
N LEU A 286 -20.53 -0.58 4.78
CA LEU A 286 -20.18 -1.71 5.66
C LEU A 286 -18.80 -2.29 5.37
N GLY A 287 -18.36 -2.23 4.12
CA GLY A 287 -17.11 -2.87 3.74
C GLY A 287 -16.33 -2.10 2.69
N CYS A 288 -15.05 -2.44 2.59
CA CYS A 288 -14.18 -1.87 1.59
C CYS A 288 -13.11 -2.85 1.13
N VAL A 289 -12.55 -2.59 -0.04
CA VAL A 289 -11.26 -3.20 -0.46
C VAL A 289 -10.16 -2.16 -0.28
N GLY A 290 -9.08 -2.62 0.33
CA GLY A 290 -7.87 -1.83 0.53
C GLY A 290 -6.66 -2.71 0.82
N SER A 291 -5.50 -2.10 1.01
CA SER A 291 -4.28 -2.83 1.37
C SER A 291 -4.44 -3.56 2.71
N CYS A 292 -3.91 -4.79 2.82
CA CYS A 292 -3.86 -5.50 4.09
C CYS A 292 -3.14 -4.67 5.18
N SER A 293 -2.14 -3.86 4.82
CA SER A 293 -1.47 -2.96 5.76
C SER A 293 -2.34 -1.79 6.25
N SER A 294 -3.43 -1.46 5.56
CA SER A 294 -4.39 -0.43 5.99
C SER A 294 -5.40 -0.94 7.03
N ALA A 295 -5.49 -2.25 7.20
CA ALA A 295 -6.44 -2.87 8.11
C ALA A 295 -6.21 -2.51 9.59
N THR A 296 -5.00 -2.07 9.95
CA THR A 296 -4.70 -1.50 11.28
C THR A 296 -5.50 -0.24 11.59
N PHE A 297 -6.00 0.45 10.56
CA PHE A 297 -6.83 1.65 10.67
C PHE A 297 -8.34 1.35 10.65
N PHE A 298 -8.73 0.09 10.61
CA PHE A 298 -10.15 -0.28 10.65
C PHE A 298 -10.78 0.19 11.97
N PRO A 299 -11.94 0.88 11.93
CA PRO A 299 -12.55 1.43 13.14
C PRO A 299 -13.07 0.32 14.07
N LYS A 300 -13.01 0.58 15.38
CA LYS A 300 -13.60 -0.29 16.41
C LYS A 300 -15.04 0.09 16.75
N GLN A 301 -15.51 1.18 16.21
CA GLN A 301 -16.81 1.78 16.52
C GLN A 301 -17.33 2.53 15.28
N VAL A 302 -18.62 2.40 15.03
CA VAL A 302 -19.36 3.27 14.11
C VAL A 302 -20.02 4.40 14.92
N THR A 303 -19.99 5.61 14.38
CA THR A 303 -20.76 6.77 14.88
C THR A 303 -21.48 7.41 13.71
N THR A 304 -22.79 7.28 13.69
CA THR A 304 -23.66 7.81 12.64
C THR A 304 -23.92 9.32 12.80
N ASP A 305 -24.44 9.98 11.80
CA ASP A 305 -24.69 11.43 11.77
C ASP A 305 -25.63 11.93 12.87
N ASP A 306 -26.53 11.07 13.37
CA ASP A 306 -27.38 11.33 14.51
C ASP A 306 -26.69 11.12 15.88
N ASN A 307 -25.36 10.93 15.88
CA ASN A 307 -24.50 10.67 17.04
C ASN A 307 -24.85 9.37 17.80
N VAL A 308 -25.45 8.40 17.15
CA VAL A 308 -25.59 7.05 17.69
C VAL A 308 -24.29 6.28 17.43
N SER A 309 -23.75 5.68 18.49
CA SER A 309 -22.49 4.95 18.42
C SER A 309 -22.67 3.51 18.87
N HIS A 310 -22.01 2.57 18.19
CA HIS A 310 -21.92 1.17 18.63
C HIS A 310 -20.56 0.58 18.26
N GLU A 311 -20.11 -0.37 19.07
CA GLU A 311 -18.89 -1.13 18.80
C GLU A 311 -19.11 -2.08 17.62
N ILE A 312 -18.06 -2.26 16.82
CA ILE A 312 -18.08 -3.18 15.68
C ILE A 312 -16.91 -4.14 15.74
N SER A 313 -17.14 -5.34 15.21
CA SER A 313 -16.11 -6.32 14.88
C SER A 313 -15.76 -6.25 13.41
N MET A 314 -14.52 -6.62 13.07
CA MET A 314 -14.03 -6.69 11.71
C MET A 314 -14.10 -8.13 11.20
N LYS A 315 -14.38 -8.30 9.91
CA LYS A 315 -14.15 -9.50 9.13
C LYS A 315 -13.21 -9.20 7.97
N ALA A 316 -12.13 -9.97 7.81
CA ALA A 316 -11.24 -9.89 6.66
C ALA A 316 -11.51 -11.05 5.70
N LEU A 317 -11.56 -10.74 4.41
CA LEU A 317 -11.81 -11.68 3.31
C LEU A 317 -10.83 -11.41 2.17
N PRO A 318 -10.54 -12.38 1.30
CA PRO A 318 -9.86 -12.10 0.03
C PRO A 318 -10.60 -11.03 -0.78
N ALA A 319 -9.86 -10.17 -1.47
CA ALA A 319 -10.48 -9.20 -2.39
C ALA A 319 -11.27 -9.93 -3.48
N PRO A 320 -12.47 -9.43 -3.86
CA PRO A 320 -13.30 -10.08 -4.87
C PRO A 320 -12.63 -10.05 -6.24
N GLN A 321 -12.85 -11.08 -7.03
CA GLN A 321 -12.33 -11.21 -8.40
C GLN A 321 -13.47 -11.25 -9.41
N PHE A 322 -13.21 -10.92 -10.68
CA PHE A 322 -14.22 -11.09 -11.72
C PHE A 322 -14.59 -12.58 -11.89
N ALA A 323 -15.89 -12.85 -12.00
CA ALA A 323 -16.38 -14.21 -12.22
C ALA A 323 -15.79 -14.79 -13.52
N ASN A 324 -15.25 -16.00 -13.44
CA ASN A 324 -14.52 -16.67 -14.52
C ASN A 324 -13.25 -15.97 -14.99
N GLY A 325 -12.75 -14.99 -14.24
CA GLY A 325 -11.45 -14.36 -14.50
C GLY A 325 -10.27 -15.22 -14.02
N GLU A 326 -9.06 -14.83 -14.41
CA GLU A 326 -7.84 -15.42 -13.86
C GLU A 326 -7.65 -15.02 -12.40
N ALA A 327 -7.07 -15.90 -11.59
CA ALA A 327 -6.70 -15.58 -10.22
C ALA A 327 -5.47 -14.65 -10.21
N VAL A 328 -5.72 -13.33 -10.23
CA VAL A 328 -4.69 -12.29 -10.20
C VAL A 328 -4.92 -11.37 -9.02
N ALA A 329 -3.88 -11.14 -8.24
CA ALA A 329 -3.89 -10.21 -7.12
C ALA A 329 -2.83 -9.13 -7.29
N VAL A 330 -3.08 -7.94 -6.74
CA VAL A 330 -2.10 -6.85 -6.81
C VAL A 330 -0.90 -7.16 -5.93
N GLN A 331 0.30 -6.90 -6.45
CA GLN A 331 1.51 -6.78 -5.67
C GLN A 331 1.66 -5.31 -5.25
N GLN A 332 1.55 -5.06 -3.97
CA GLN A 332 1.68 -3.73 -3.36
C GLN A 332 2.79 -3.70 -2.30
N GLY A 333 2.97 -2.52 -1.70
CA GLY A 333 4.02 -2.24 -0.73
C GLY A 333 5.31 -1.82 -1.44
N ALA A 334 5.77 -0.61 -1.16
CA ALA A 334 7.04 -0.12 -1.66
C ALA A 334 8.19 -1.02 -1.18
N GLY A 335 9.16 -1.24 -2.05
CA GLY A 335 10.41 -1.86 -1.63
C GLY A 335 11.45 -0.79 -1.22
N MET A 336 12.63 -1.23 -0.84
CA MET A 336 13.74 -0.35 -0.45
C MET A 336 14.72 -0.17 -1.61
N VAL A 337 15.00 1.07 -1.94
CA VAL A 337 16.00 1.46 -2.93
C VAL A 337 17.26 1.91 -2.21
N VAL A 338 18.42 1.41 -2.63
CA VAL A 338 19.71 1.84 -2.11
C VAL A 338 20.30 2.87 -3.07
N THR A 339 20.64 4.04 -2.53
CA THR A 339 21.17 5.18 -3.28
C THR A 339 22.65 4.95 -3.62
N ALA A 340 23.04 5.31 -4.83
CA ALA A 340 24.43 5.33 -5.25
C ALA A 340 25.25 6.28 -4.34
N GLY A 341 26.41 5.82 -3.88
CA GLY A 341 27.23 6.55 -2.93
C GLY A 341 28.55 5.83 -2.67
N ARG A 342 29.06 5.92 -1.45
CA ARG A 342 30.29 5.22 -1.06
C ARG A 342 30.04 3.72 -0.90
N GLU A 343 31.03 2.90 -1.30
CA GLU A 343 30.90 1.45 -1.29
C GLU A 343 30.61 0.88 0.11
N GLU A 344 31.21 1.46 1.14
CA GLU A 344 30.94 1.07 2.52
C GLU A 344 29.51 1.33 2.96
N GLU A 345 28.87 2.41 2.46
CA GLU A 345 27.49 2.77 2.80
C GLU A 345 26.47 1.84 2.16
N PHE A 346 26.61 1.57 0.86
CA PHE A 346 25.65 0.64 0.24
C PHE A 346 25.87 -0.81 0.68
N LYS A 347 27.12 -1.24 1.01
CA LYS A 347 27.34 -2.55 1.65
C LYS A 347 26.67 -2.63 3.04
N ALA A 348 26.77 -1.56 3.84
CA ALA A 348 26.09 -1.48 5.14
C ALA A 348 24.57 -1.50 4.96
N SER A 349 24.05 -0.82 3.93
CA SER A 349 22.63 -0.84 3.57
C SER A 349 22.15 -2.24 3.21
N VAL A 350 22.87 -2.96 2.37
CA VAL A 350 22.56 -4.36 2.02
C VAL A 350 22.56 -5.27 3.25
N GLU A 351 23.51 -5.09 4.16
CA GLU A 351 23.59 -5.87 5.39
C GLU A 351 22.35 -5.65 6.27
N PHE A 352 21.91 -4.41 6.43
CA PHE A 352 20.68 -4.08 7.14
C PHE A 352 19.44 -4.70 6.47
N LEU A 353 19.31 -4.58 5.15
CA LEU A 353 18.18 -5.12 4.40
C LEU A 353 18.11 -6.65 4.49
N LYS A 354 19.26 -7.35 4.36
CA LYS A 354 19.32 -8.81 4.54
C LYS A 354 18.96 -9.25 5.95
N TRP A 355 19.36 -8.49 6.96
CA TRP A 355 19.01 -8.76 8.35
C TRP A 355 17.51 -8.54 8.58
N PHE A 356 16.94 -7.49 7.99
CA PHE A 356 15.51 -7.16 8.15
C PHE A 356 14.59 -8.27 7.63
N ILE A 357 14.98 -8.92 6.53
CA ILE A 357 14.19 -10.02 5.91
C ILE A 357 14.45 -11.40 6.52
N GLN A 358 15.30 -11.52 7.55
CA GLN A 358 15.35 -12.80 8.29
C GLN A 358 13.95 -13.10 8.84
N PRO A 359 13.50 -14.39 8.82
CA PRO A 359 12.12 -14.74 9.12
C PRO A 359 11.60 -14.13 10.42
N GLU A 360 12.37 -14.17 11.50
CA GLU A 360 11.95 -13.65 12.81
C GLU A 360 11.72 -12.14 12.80
N ASN A 361 12.58 -11.37 12.10
CA ASN A 361 12.46 -9.91 12.03
C ASN A 361 11.35 -9.53 11.05
N ASN A 362 11.25 -10.21 9.91
CA ASN A 362 10.25 -9.92 8.90
C ASN A 362 8.84 -10.25 9.41
N ILE A 363 8.64 -11.37 10.11
CA ILE A 363 7.38 -11.72 10.77
C ILE A 363 7.07 -10.69 11.87
N THR A 364 8.06 -10.27 12.68
CA THR A 364 7.84 -9.23 13.69
C THR A 364 7.30 -7.94 13.08
N PHE A 365 7.86 -7.51 11.95
CA PHE A 365 7.36 -6.33 11.24
C PHE A 365 5.94 -6.57 10.70
N SER A 366 5.67 -7.74 10.13
CA SER A 366 4.37 -8.08 9.55
C SER A 366 3.25 -8.05 10.60
N VAL A 367 3.47 -8.68 11.74
CA VAL A 367 2.49 -8.69 12.86
C VAL A 367 2.22 -7.29 13.40
N GLY A 368 3.26 -6.43 13.47
CA GLY A 368 3.12 -5.05 13.96
C GLY A 368 2.58 -4.05 12.94
N SER A 369 2.49 -4.41 11.65
CA SER A 369 2.22 -3.44 10.57
C SER A 369 1.09 -3.84 9.61
N GLY A 370 0.69 -5.11 9.58
CA GLY A 370 -0.23 -5.66 8.58
C GLY A 370 0.39 -5.84 7.19
N TYR A 371 1.68 -5.59 7.01
CA TYR A 371 2.40 -5.98 5.79
C TYR A 371 2.69 -7.47 5.80
N LEU A 372 2.99 -8.03 4.62
CA LEU A 372 3.36 -9.43 4.44
C LEU A 372 4.88 -9.60 4.46
N PRO A 373 5.39 -10.70 5.02
CA PRO A 373 6.76 -11.11 4.85
C PRO A 373 7.08 -11.35 3.38
N VAL A 374 8.35 -11.20 3.00
CA VAL A 374 8.77 -11.23 1.59
C VAL A 374 9.43 -12.52 1.17
N THR A 375 9.74 -13.41 2.10
CA THR A 375 10.33 -14.72 1.79
C THR A 375 9.29 -15.83 1.91
N LYS A 376 9.43 -16.87 1.09
CA LYS A 376 8.57 -18.06 1.11
C LYS A 376 8.49 -18.70 2.49
N GLU A 377 9.61 -18.72 3.20
CA GLU A 377 9.71 -19.26 4.55
C GLU A 377 8.94 -18.44 5.58
N ALA A 378 8.94 -17.12 5.47
CA ALA A 378 8.31 -16.22 6.43
C ALA A 378 6.83 -15.93 6.09
N ASN A 379 6.44 -16.01 4.81
CA ASN A 379 5.06 -15.79 4.35
C ASN A 379 4.23 -17.08 4.47
N ASP A 380 4.22 -17.64 5.64
CA ASP A 380 3.53 -18.87 6.02
C ASP A 380 2.79 -18.67 7.33
N MET A 381 1.46 -18.89 7.32
CA MET A 381 0.62 -18.62 8.51
C MET A 381 0.95 -19.52 9.69
N GLU A 382 1.32 -20.79 9.47
CA GLU A 382 1.71 -21.69 10.57
C GLU A 382 2.97 -21.15 11.27
N ARG A 383 3.93 -20.64 10.48
CA ARG A 383 5.14 -20.03 11.01
C ARG A 383 4.86 -18.70 11.72
N ILE A 384 3.98 -17.87 11.16
CA ILE A 384 3.55 -16.61 11.80
C ILE A 384 2.89 -16.89 13.14
N LEU A 385 1.95 -17.83 13.21
CA LEU A 385 1.26 -18.22 14.44
C LEU A 385 2.20 -18.86 15.47
N SER A 386 3.20 -19.62 15.02
CA SER A 386 4.19 -20.25 15.90
C SER A 386 5.33 -19.31 16.33
N SER A 387 5.36 -18.06 15.87
CA SER A 387 6.42 -17.09 16.18
C SER A 387 6.50 -16.68 17.65
N GLY A 388 5.46 -16.91 18.43
CA GLY A 388 5.32 -16.47 19.81
C GLY A 388 4.96 -15.00 19.98
N LEU A 389 4.67 -14.29 18.88
CA LEU A 389 4.16 -12.92 18.90
C LEU A 389 2.66 -12.95 19.20
N GLU A 390 2.18 -11.93 19.92
CA GLU A 390 0.77 -11.78 20.20
C GLU A 390 0.06 -11.20 18.94
N LEU A 391 -0.77 -12.01 18.30
CA LEU A 391 -1.65 -11.56 17.21
C LEU A 391 -3.01 -11.24 17.81
N THR A 392 -3.54 -10.05 17.54
CA THR A 392 -4.96 -9.78 17.74
C THR A 392 -5.80 -10.61 16.77
N GLY A 393 -7.04 -10.96 17.10
CA GLY A 393 -7.91 -11.72 16.19
C GLY A 393 -8.07 -11.05 14.83
N ASN A 394 -8.16 -9.73 14.79
CA ASN A 394 -8.22 -8.97 13.54
C ASN A 394 -6.94 -9.14 12.70
N MET A 395 -5.75 -9.06 13.32
CA MET A 395 -4.49 -9.21 12.61
C MET A 395 -4.32 -10.63 12.06
N GLU A 396 -4.75 -11.64 12.81
CA GLU A 396 -4.75 -13.03 12.34
C GLU A 396 -5.62 -13.20 11.08
N GLU A 397 -6.84 -12.66 11.08
CA GLU A 397 -7.73 -12.73 9.89
C GLU A 397 -7.15 -11.98 8.69
N ILE A 398 -6.56 -10.80 8.92
CA ILE A 398 -5.93 -10.00 7.86
C ILE A 398 -4.77 -10.76 7.22
N LEU A 399 -3.84 -11.24 8.03
CA LEU A 399 -2.65 -11.94 7.55
C LEU A 399 -3.04 -13.26 6.87
N THR A 400 -4.01 -14.01 7.44
CA THR A 400 -4.52 -15.23 6.81
C THR A 400 -5.08 -14.93 5.42
N SER A 401 -5.99 -13.96 5.31
CA SER A 401 -6.59 -13.59 4.02
C SER A 401 -5.56 -13.11 3.00
N ALA A 402 -4.56 -12.33 3.45
CA ALA A 402 -3.53 -11.79 2.56
C ALA A 402 -2.49 -12.85 2.14
N VAL A 403 -2.07 -13.74 3.06
CA VAL A 403 -1.15 -14.86 2.76
C VAL A 403 -1.81 -15.83 1.78
N ASP A 404 -3.07 -16.20 2.02
CA ASP A 404 -3.83 -17.08 1.11
C ASP A 404 -3.97 -16.45 -0.28
N THR A 405 -4.24 -15.15 -0.35
CA THR A 405 -4.34 -14.41 -1.61
C THR A 405 -3.02 -14.45 -2.39
N VAL A 406 -1.90 -14.15 -1.73
CA VAL A 406 -0.56 -14.13 -2.35
C VAL A 406 -0.15 -15.53 -2.82
N ASN A 407 -0.45 -16.57 -2.03
CA ASN A 407 -0.10 -17.94 -2.36
C ASN A 407 -1.04 -18.57 -3.42
N GLY A 408 -2.27 -18.09 -3.53
CA GLY A 408 -3.30 -18.60 -4.43
C GLY A 408 -3.46 -17.84 -5.75
N SER A 409 -2.76 -16.73 -5.95
CA SER A 409 -2.93 -15.85 -7.11
C SER A 409 -1.61 -15.56 -7.82
N ARG A 410 -1.69 -15.28 -9.13
CA ARG A 410 -0.59 -14.63 -9.84
C ARG A 410 -0.49 -13.18 -9.39
N LEU A 411 0.65 -12.79 -8.85
CA LEU A 411 0.87 -11.41 -8.43
C LEU A 411 1.13 -10.52 -9.63
N TYR A 412 0.56 -9.32 -9.61
CA TYR A 412 0.69 -8.35 -10.68
C TYR A 412 1.03 -6.96 -10.15
N THR A 413 2.02 -6.34 -10.76
CA THR A 413 2.30 -4.90 -10.72
C THR A 413 2.73 -4.48 -12.13
N PRO A 414 2.32 -3.30 -12.63
CA PRO A 414 2.78 -2.82 -13.94
C PRO A 414 4.29 -2.67 -13.97
N HIS A 415 4.90 -2.96 -15.12
CA HIS A 415 6.30 -2.58 -15.33
C HIS A 415 6.44 -1.05 -15.29
N ALA A 416 7.56 -0.57 -14.73
CA ALA A 416 7.83 0.86 -14.63
C ALA A 416 8.15 1.50 -15.99
N PHE A 417 7.68 2.73 -16.18
CA PHE A 417 8.02 3.57 -17.34
C PHE A 417 8.04 5.05 -16.92
N ALA A 418 8.62 5.91 -17.75
CA ALA A 418 8.94 7.29 -17.38
C ALA A 418 7.74 8.12 -16.86
N SER A 419 6.52 7.84 -17.34
CA SER A 419 5.30 8.53 -16.97
C SER A 419 4.32 7.66 -16.17
N GLY A 420 4.79 6.54 -15.61
CA GLY A 420 3.94 5.54 -14.96
C GLY A 420 3.05 6.10 -13.87
N ASN A 421 3.58 6.94 -12.97
CA ASN A 421 2.80 7.63 -11.93
C ASN A 421 1.68 8.51 -12.52
N ALA A 422 1.95 9.24 -13.60
CA ALA A 422 0.96 10.12 -14.23
C ALA A 422 -0.14 9.31 -14.94
N ALA A 423 0.24 8.29 -15.70
CA ALA A 423 -0.70 7.39 -16.34
C ALA A 423 -1.57 6.63 -15.32
N ARG A 424 -0.96 6.18 -14.20
CA ARG A 424 -1.69 5.55 -13.10
C ARG A 424 -2.74 6.48 -12.48
N LYS A 425 -2.43 7.78 -12.32
CA LYS A 425 -3.40 8.78 -11.82
C LYS A 425 -4.59 8.98 -12.74
N VAL A 426 -4.43 8.82 -14.04
CA VAL A 426 -5.58 8.82 -14.98
C VAL A 426 -6.54 7.66 -14.65
N LEU A 427 -6.02 6.45 -14.39
CA LEU A 427 -6.84 5.32 -13.97
C LEU A 427 -7.41 5.48 -12.56
N GLU A 428 -6.67 6.14 -11.66
CA GLU A 428 -7.10 6.37 -10.27
C GLU A 428 -8.33 7.28 -10.20
N TYR A 429 -8.31 8.36 -10.97
CA TYR A 429 -9.32 9.43 -10.84
C TYR A 429 -10.34 9.45 -11.98
N GLY A 430 -9.99 8.98 -13.18
CA GLY A 430 -10.83 9.13 -14.37
C GLY A 430 -12.19 8.43 -14.30
N LEU A 431 -12.32 7.35 -13.51
CA LEU A 431 -13.60 6.67 -13.27
C LEU A 431 -14.24 7.11 -11.95
N SER A 432 -13.45 7.23 -10.88
CA SER A 432 -13.97 7.55 -9.54
C SER A 432 -14.53 8.96 -9.45
N ASP A 433 -13.86 9.95 -10.02
CA ASP A 433 -14.32 11.35 -9.97
C ASP A 433 -15.60 11.54 -10.79
N LEU A 434 -15.67 10.89 -11.96
CA LEU A 434 -16.87 10.90 -12.78
C LEU A 434 -18.06 10.25 -12.03
N ALA A 435 -17.85 9.07 -11.46
CA ALA A 435 -18.87 8.36 -10.71
C ALA A 435 -19.39 9.18 -9.52
N ALA A 436 -18.48 9.85 -8.79
CA ALA A 436 -18.84 10.71 -7.66
C ALA A 436 -19.65 11.94 -8.11
N ALA A 437 -19.21 12.64 -9.16
CA ALA A 437 -19.92 13.82 -9.68
C ALA A 437 -21.32 13.49 -10.19
N ASP A 438 -21.46 12.35 -10.87
CA ASP A 438 -22.74 11.91 -11.41
C ASP A 438 -23.68 11.42 -10.28
N ARG A 439 -23.15 10.69 -9.28
CA ARG A 439 -23.91 10.32 -8.08
C ARG A 439 -24.39 11.54 -7.30
N ASP A 440 -23.57 12.55 -7.13
CA ASP A 440 -24.00 13.82 -6.48
C ASP A 440 -25.15 14.46 -7.24
N THR A 441 -25.12 14.44 -8.57
CA THR A 441 -26.19 14.95 -9.40
C THR A 441 -27.46 14.11 -9.26
N VAL A 442 -27.35 12.80 -9.23
CA VAL A 442 -28.47 11.87 -9.00
C VAL A 442 -29.09 12.13 -7.62
N ALA A 443 -28.28 12.24 -6.57
CA ALA A 443 -28.76 12.52 -5.22
C ALA A 443 -29.52 13.85 -5.13
N GLN A 444 -29.03 14.90 -5.80
CA GLN A 444 -29.73 16.19 -5.87
C GLN A 444 -31.08 16.09 -6.59
N ARG A 445 -31.18 15.31 -7.67
CA ARG A 445 -32.43 15.09 -8.40
C ARG A 445 -33.45 14.32 -7.57
N ILE A 446 -33.01 13.28 -6.86
CA ILE A 446 -33.87 12.53 -5.93
C ILE A 446 -34.37 13.45 -4.81
N ALA A 447 -33.49 14.23 -4.20
CA ALA A 447 -33.87 15.21 -3.18
C ALA A 447 -34.83 16.28 -3.70
N ALA A 448 -34.82 16.56 -5.01
CA ALA A 448 -35.78 17.45 -5.68
C ALA A 448 -37.12 16.74 -6.06
N GLY A 449 -37.25 15.44 -5.72
CA GLY A 449 -38.50 14.68 -5.90
C GLY A 449 -38.57 13.88 -7.19
N GLN A 450 -37.49 13.69 -7.92
CA GLN A 450 -37.44 12.73 -9.03
C GLN A 450 -37.34 11.30 -8.49
N SER A 451 -37.86 10.32 -9.22
CA SER A 451 -37.57 8.90 -8.92
C SER A 451 -36.10 8.58 -9.17
N ALA A 452 -35.54 7.58 -8.48
CA ALA A 452 -34.18 7.14 -8.73
C ALA A 452 -33.98 6.76 -10.21
N ALA A 453 -34.92 6.04 -10.82
CA ALA A 453 -34.84 5.63 -12.22
C ALA A 453 -34.75 6.83 -13.19
N ASP A 454 -35.54 7.90 -12.97
CA ASP A 454 -35.47 9.10 -13.80
C ASP A 454 -34.21 9.93 -13.55
N ALA A 455 -33.75 9.97 -12.30
CA ALA A 455 -32.55 10.70 -11.91
C ALA A 455 -31.29 10.08 -12.51
N GLU A 456 -31.20 8.75 -12.56
CA GLU A 456 -30.08 7.95 -13.06
C GLU A 456 -30.03 7.84 -14.59
N ALA A 457 -31.21 7.94 -15.27
CA ALA A 457 -31.36 7.56 -16.68
C ALA A 457 -30.35 8.20 -17.63
N ALA A 458 -29.93 9.44 -17.37
CA ALA A 458 -28.96 10.15 -18.23
C ALA A 458 -27.53 9.63 -18.10
N PHE A 459 -27.21 8.96 -16.99
CA PHE A 459 -25.86 8.50 -16.66
C PHE A 459 -25.64 7.02 -16.98
N LEU A 460 -26.72 6.24 -17.11
CA LEU A 460 -26.67 4.79 -17.37
C LEU A 460 -26.86 4.45 -18.85
N THR A 461 -26.42 5.33 -19.75
CA THR A 461 -26.54 5.16 -21.21
C THR A 461 -25.22 4.66 -21.81
N ASP A 462 -25.33 3.97 -22.95
CA ASP A 462 -24.14 3.58 -23.72
C ASP A 462 -23.33 4.81 -24.18
N ASP A 463 -24.01 5.89 -24.59
CA ASP A 463 -23.32 7.12 -25.00
C ASP A 463 -22.47 7.73 -23.86
N HIS A 464 -22.91 7.61 -22.62
CA HIS A 464 -22.15 8.09 -21.46
C HIS A 464 -20.90 7.25 -21.19
N PHE A 465 -21.01 5.94 -21.30
CA PHE A 465 -19.87 5.02 -21.25
C PHE A 465 -18.88 5.30 -22.40
N GLU A 466 -19.35 5.45 -23.64
CA GLU A 466 -18.51 5.71 -24.81
C GLU A 466 -17.74 7.03 -24.68
N ALA A 467 -18.39 8.07 -24.12
CA ALA A 467 -17.74 9.34 -23.84
C ALA A 467 -16.58 9.19 -22.84
N TRP A 468 -16.82 8.49 -21.74
CA TRP A 468 -15.76 8.19 -20.75
C TRP A 468 -14.64 7.33 -21.34
N TYR A 469 -14.99 6.26 -22.05
CA TYR A 469 -13.99 5.35 -22.62
C TYR A 469 -13.07 6.07 -23.61
N LYS A 470 -13.63 6.88 -24.49
CA LYS A 470 -12.87 7.71 -25.43
C LYS A 470 -11.97 8.71 -24.73
N ASP A 471 -12.46 9.35 -23.68
CA ASP A 471 -11.71 10.35 -22.92
C ASP A 471 -10.55 9.73 -22.17
N ILE A 472 -10.76 8.63 -21.44
CA ILE A 472 -9.70 7.96 -20.68
C ILE A 472 -8.61 7.40 -21.60
N CYS A 473 -8.97 6.80 -22.75
CA CYS A 473 -8.00 6.35 -23.73
C CYS A 473 -7.18 7.52 -24.29
N ALA A 474 -7.83 8.66 -24.57
CA ALA A 474 -7.14 9.85 -25.08
C ALA A 474 -6.18 10.46 -24.04
N GLN A 475 -6.54 10.43 -22.75
CA GLN A 475 -5.66 10.87 -21.67
C GLN A 475 -4.46 9.93 -21.50
N LEU A 476 -4.67 8.61 -21.53
CA LEU A 476 -3.61 7.62 -21.41
C LEU A 476 -2.63 7.68 -22.59
N ALA A 477 -3.12 7.88 -23.82
CA ALA A 477 -2.30 7.99 -25.02
C ALA A 477 -1.27 9.14 -24.98
N GLN A 478 -1.45 10.13 -24.10
CA GLN A 478 -0.47 11.21 -23.91
C GLN A 478 0.83 10.73 -23.25
N TYR A 479 0.82 9.55 -22.64
CA TYR A 479 1.95 8.94 -21.93
C TYR A 479 2.60 7.79 -22.70
N GLU A 480 2.17 7.52 -23.93
CA GLU A 480 2.80 6.54 -24.80
C GLU A 480 4.18 7.00 -25.28
N GLY A 481 5.14 6.06 -25.37
CA GLY A 481 6.47 6.35 -25.94
C GLY A 481 7.65 5.94 -25.10
#